data_1c526cbc81c2448f19d119446c0fb3fc
#
_entry.id   1c526cbc81c2448f19d119446c0fb3fc
#
_cell.length_a   1.000
_cell.length_b   1.000
_cell.length_c   1.000
_cell.angle_alpha   90.00
_cell.angle_beta   90.00
_cell.angle_gamma   90.00
#
_symmetry.space_group_name_H-M   'P 1'
#
loop_
_entity.id
_entity.type
_entity.pdbx_description
1 polymer ?
#
loop_
_entity_poly.entity_id
_entity_poly.type
_entity_poly.pdbx_seq_one_letter_code
_entity_poly.pdbx_strand_id
1 'polypeptide(L)'
;MKDWIKTILYAIATIVLFILFVYMTSFIVWGHEYTPSDIVSIGKVVYHEADNQSELGKRLVIDTILNRVESDEFPNTIEDVLSQPGQYCNPSKYPPKDYYRLVAEELYFRTNSEVLWYRTKKYHKYGVPIIKEGDHYFSGR
;
A
#
# COMPACT_ATOMS: atom_id res chain seq x y z
N MET A 1 -7.65 50.57 17.49
CA MET A 1 -8.03 49.35 18.29
C MET A 1 -7.07 49.24 19.44
N LYS A 2 -7.57 49.01 20.64
CA LYS A 2 -6.70 48.92 21.82
C LYS A 2 -5.74 47.69 21.66
N ASP A 3 -4.49 47.82 22.04
CA ASP A 3 -3.44 46.81 21.79
C ASP A 3 -3.78 45.42 22.41
N TRP A 4 -4.50 45.41 23.55
CA TRP A 4 -4.95 44.15 24.13
C TRP A 4 -5.95 43.38 23.24
N ILE A 5 -6.75 44.08 22.39
CA ILE A 5 -7.66 43.44 21.43
C ILE A 5 -6.87 42.73 20.35
N LYS A 6 -5.80 43.36 19.84
CA LYS A 6 -4.91 42.72 18.86
C LYS A 6 -4.26 41.47 19.43
N THR A 7 -3.77 41.54 20.67
CA THR A 7 -3.15 40.39 21.36
C THR A 7 -4.12 39.23 21.49
N ILE A 8 -5.38 39.49 21.86
CA ILE A 8 -6.41 38.45 21.92
C ILE A 8 -6.70 37.87 20.55
N LEU A 9 -6.81 38.69 19.51
CA LEU A 9 -7.04 38.21 18.14
C LEU A 9 -5.89 37.32 17.63
N TYR A 10 -4.64 37.69 17.90
CA TYR A 10 -3.48 36.84 17.56
C TYR A 10 -3.49 35.52 18.34
N ALA A 11 -3.82 35.53 19.63
CA ALA A 11 -3.92 34.32 20.42
C ALA A 11 -5.01 33.36 19.90
N ILE A 12 -6.18 33.91 19.54
CA ILE A 12 -7.25 33.11 18.91
C ILE A 12 -6.81 32.54 17.56
N ALA A 13 -6.18 33.35 16.71
CA ALA A 13 -5.70 32.90 15.41
C ALA A 13 -4.65 31.77 15.53
N THR A 14 -3.72 31.86 16.48
CA THR A 14 -2.73 30.80 16.72
C THR A 14 -3.36 29.53 17.24
N ILE A 15 -4.36 29.62 18.12
CA ILE A 15 -5.11 28.43 18.60
C ILE A 15 -5.86 27.76 17.45
N VAL A 16 -6.53 28.54 16.60
CA VAL A 16 -7.27 28.01 15.44
C VAL A 16 -6.31 27.31 14.46
N LEU A 17 -5.15 27.93 14.16
CA LEU A 17 -4.15 27.34 13.30
C LEU A 17 -3.57 26.05 13.89
N PHE A 18 -3.35 26.01 15.21
CA PHE A 18 -2.89 24.79 15.88
C PHE A 18 -3.93 23.66 15.84
N ILE A 19 -5.21 24.01 16.07
CA ILE A 19 -6.32 23.02 15.95
C ILE A 19 -6.41 22.50 14.51
N LEU A 20 -6.32 23.35 13.50
CA LEU A 20 -6.31 22.94 12.10
C LEU A 20 -5.10 22.08 11.78
N PHE A 21 -3.92 22.39 12.29
CA PHE A 21 -2.71 21.58 12.13
C PHE A 21 -2.90 20.19 12.76
N VAL A 22 -3.40 20.10 13.99
CA VAL A 22 -3.70 18.83 14.66
C VAL A 22 -4.75 18.04 13.88
N TYR A 23 -5.79 18.72 13.38
CA TYR A 23 -6.83 18.07 12.56
C TYR A 23 -6.26 17.51 11.26
N MET A 24 -5.41 18.27 10.55
CA MET A 24 -4.73 17.83 9.34
C MET A 24 -3.77 16.66 9.60
N THR A 25 -3.00 16.71 10.68
CA THR A 25 -2.09 15.59 11.03
C THR A 25 -2.88 14.34 11.45
N SER A 26 -4.02 14.49 12.13
CA SER A 26 -4.90 13.35 12.43
C SER A 26 -5.50 12.72 11.18
N PHE A 27 -5.81 13.50 10.15
CA PHE A 27 -6.33 12.98 8.88
C PHE A 27 -5.27 12.20 8.09
N ILE A 28 -3.99 12.56 8.23
CA ILE A 28 -2.86 11.87 7.58
C ILE A 28 -2.55 10.51 8.24
N VAL A 29 -2.93 10.31 9.51
CA VAL A 29 -2.66 9.08 10.28
C VAL A 29 -3.75 7.99 10.07
N TRP A 30 -4.82 8.25 9.33
CA TRP A 30 -5.86 7.26 9.01
C TRP A 30 -5.53 6.42 7.77
N GLY A 31 -4.25 6.14 7.54
CA GLY A 31 -3.82 5.07 6.65
C GLY A 31 -3.99 3.71 7.34
N HIS A 32 -4.10 2.66 6.54
CA HIS A 32 -4.10 1.29 7.05
C HIS A 32 -2.83 1.05 7.88
N GLU A 33 -2.97 0.60 9.15
CA GLU A 33 -1.82 0.34 10.02
C GLU A 33 -1.27 -1.05 9.73
N TYR A 34 -0.09 -1.12 9.13
CA TYR A 34 0.60 -2.37 8.81
C TYR A 34 1.54 -2.79 9.94
N THR A 35 1.52 -4.05 10.27
CA THR A 35 2.35 -4.65 11.32
C THR A 35 3.64 -5.25 10.75
N PRO A 36 4.67 -5.49 11.57
CA PRO A 36 5.84 -6.27 11.14
C PRO A 36 5.49 -7.66 10.61
N SER A 37 4.42 -8.29 11.11
CA SER A 37 3.92 -9.58 10.63
C SER A 37 3.40 -9.48 9.19
N ASP A 38 2.74 -8.37 8.83
CA ASP A 38 2.26 -8.13 7.47
C ASP A 38 3.42 -8.03 6.49
N ILE A 39 4.48 -7.32 6.86
CA ILE A 39 5.71 -7.22 6.04
C ILE A 39 6.31 -8.61 5.77
N VAL A 40 6.35 -9.45 6.79
CA VAL A 40 6.85 -10.83 6.66
C VAL A 40 5.95 -11.65 5.75
N SER A 41 4.65 -11.57 5.92
CA SER A 41 3.67 -12.32 5.13
C SER A 41 3.70 -11.92 3.66
N ILE A 42 3.69 -10.62 3.37
CA ILE A 42 3.82 -10.10 2.00
C ILE A 42 5.17 -10.53 1.40
N GLY A 43 6.27 -10.36 2.13
CA GLY A 43 7.61 -10.73 1.65
C GLY A 43 7.71 -12.20 1.24
N LYS A 44 7.13 -13.11 2.01
CA LYS A 44 7.07 -14.54 1.68
C LYS A 44 6.31 -14.82 0.39
N VAL A 45 5.14 -14.20 0.24
CA VAL A 45 4.30 -14.38 -0.97
C VAL A 45 5.03 -13.82 -2.20
N VAL A 46 5.58 -12.62 -2.12
CA VAL A 46 6.30 -11.99 -3.24
C VAL A 46 7.54 -12.81 -3.65
N TYR A 47 8.26 -13.37 -2.67
CA TYR A 47 9.37 -14.28 -2.94
C TYR A 47 8.92 -15.53 -3.71
N HIS A 48 7.77 -16.09 -3.37
CA HIS A 48 7.22 -17.25 -4.06
C HIS A 48 6.71 -16.91 -5.46
N GLU A 49 6.01 -15.79 -5.61
CA GLU A 49 5.31 -15.40 -6.85
C GLU A 49 6.22 -14.71 -7.88
N ALA A 50 7.26 -14.02 -7.43
CA ALA A 50 8.00 -13.08 -8.27
C ALA A 50 9.53 -13.13 -8.08
N ASP A 51 10.11 -14.23 -7.54
CA ASP A 51 11.56 -14.31 -7.31
C ASP A 51 12.38 -14.13 -8.61
N ASN A 52 11.89 -14.66 -9.70
CA ASN A 52 12.52 -14.58 -11.03
C ASN A 52 12.21 -13.28 -11.78
N GLN A 53 11.43 -12.36 -11.19
CA GLN A 53 11.08 -11.10 -11.82
C GLN A 53 12.07 -9.99 -11.45
N SER A 54 12.05 -8.90 -12.24
CA SER A 54 12.78 -7.67 -11.93
C SER A 54 12.33 -7.06 -10.59
N GLU A 55 13.11 -6.11 -10.07
CA GLU A 55 12.69 -5.37 -8.88
C GLU A 55 11.35 -4.65 -9.10
N LEU A 56 11.13 -4.08 -10.30
CA LEU A 56 9.85 -3.47 -10.67
C LEU A 56 8.71 -4.49 -10.63
N GLY A 57 8.90 -5.68 -11.18
CA GLY A 57 7.90 -6.75 -11.14
C GLY A 57 7.54 -7.17 -9.71
N LYS A 58 8.54 -7.27 -8.82
CA LYS A 58 8.32 -7.55 -7.39
C LYS A 58 7.53 -6.44 -6.70
N ARG A 59 7.85 -5.16 -6.96
CA ARG A 59 7.13 -4.01 -6.44
C ARG A 59 5.67 -3.99 -6.88
N LEU A 60 5.40 -4.27 -8.15
CA LEU A 60 4.02 -4.32 -8.67
C LEU A 60 3.20 -5.46 -8.05
N VAL A 61 3.81 -6.59 -7.70
CA VAL A 61 3.14 -7.65 -6.94
C VAL A 61 2.83 -7.20 -5.51
N ILE A 62 3.76 -6.50 -4.85
CA ILE A 62 3.52 -5.89 -3.52
C ILE A 62 2.36 -4.90 -3.61
N ASP A 63 2.40 -3.99 -4.59
CA ASP A 63 1.36 -2.98 -4.79
C ASP A 63 -0.01 -3.61 -5.02
N THR A 64 -0.08 -4.71 -5.79
CA THR A 64 -1.34 -5.44 -5.99
C THR A 64 -1.93 -5.92 -4.67
N ILE A 65 -1.11 -6.44 -3.75
CA ILE A 65 -1.57 -6.89 -2.42
C ILE A 65 -2.06 -5.70 -1.60
N LEU A 66 -1.26 -4.65 -1.53
CA LEU A 66 -1.55 -3.47 -0.71
C LEU A 66 -2.75 -2.67 -1.24
N ASN A 67 -2.86 -2.51 -2.56
CA ASN A 67 -4.00 -1.83 -3.19
C ASN A 67 -5.31 -2.61 -2.98
N ARG A 68 -5.25 -3.96 -2.92
CA ARG A 68 -6.42 -4.77 -2.58
C ARG A 68 -6.89 -4.50 -1.16
N VAL A 69 -5.99 -4.46 -0.18
CA VAL A 69 -6.33 -4.15 1.22
C VAL A 69 -6.99 -2.77 1.36
N GLU A 70 -6.58 -1.81 0.54
CA GLU A 70 -7.10 -0.44 0.53
C GLU A 70 -8.36 -0.28 -0.33
N SER A 71 -8.77 -1.32 -1.05
CA SER A 71 -9.93 -1.30 -1.95
C SER A 71 -11.17 -1.90 -1.30
N ASP A 72 -12.30 -1.24 -1.43
CA ASP A 72 -13.61 -1.74 -0.95
C ASP A 72 -14.07 -3.04 -1.63
N GLU A 73 -13.41 -3.46 -2.72
CA GLU A 73 -13.74 -4.68 -3.46
C GLU A 73 -13.10 -5.95 -2.87
N PHE A 74 -12.15 -5.79 -1.94
CA PHE A 74 -11.37 -6.87 -1.36
C PHE A 74 -11.42 -6.83 0.17
N PRO A 75 -10.98 -7.90 0.84
CA PRO A 75 -10.80 -7.86 2.28
C PRO A 75 -9.84 -6.74 2.71
N ASN A 76 -10.05 -6.18 3.89
CA ASN A 76 -9.31 -5.02 4.39
C ASN A 76 -8.14 -5.36 5.32
N THR A 77 -7.69 -6.62 5.33
CA THR A 77 -6.49 -7.06 6.05
C THR A 77 -5.55 -7.82 5.13
N ILE A 78 -4.25 -7.78 5.41
CA ILE A 78 -3.25 -8.55 4.65
C ILE A 78 -3.54 -10.04 4.74
N GLU A 79 -3.83 -10.55 5.94
CA GLU A 79 -4.13 -11.97 6.14
C GLU A 79 -5.29 -12.44 5.26
N ASP A 80 -6.40 -11.70 5.26
CA ASP A 80 -7.58 -12.07 4.49
C ASP A 80 -7.35 -11.95 2.98
N VAL A 81 -6.63 -10.92 2.52
CA VAL A 81 -6.26 -10.79 1.09
C VAL A 81 -5.39 -11.95 0.65
N LEU A 82 -4.37 -12.32 1.43
CA LEU A 82 -3.46 -13.41 1.09
C LEU A 82 -4.12 -14.80 1.22
N SER A 83 -5.16 -14.92 2.03
CA SER A 83 -5.92 -16.18 2.24
C SER A 83 -7.01 -16.41 1.19
N GLN A 84 -7.25 -15.46 0.28
CA GLN A 84 -8.28 -15.64 -0.74
C GLN A 84 -8.01 -16.89 -1.61
N PRO A 85 -9.00 -17.77 -1.80
CA PRO A 85 -8.82 -19.02 -2.54
C PRO A 85 -8.30 -18.79 -3.96
N GLY A 86 -7.19 -19.44 -4.31
CA GLY A 86 -6.61 -19.40 -5.66
C GLY A 86 -5.93 -18.08 -6.05
N GLN A 87 -5.75 -17.16 -5.10
CA GLN A 87 -5.06 -15.88 -5.37
C GLN A 87 -3.56 -15.98 -5.08
N TYR A 88 -3.20 -16.49 -3.91
CA TYR A 88 -1.81 -16.58 -3.46
C TYR A 88 -1.53 -17.96 -2.86
N CYS A 89 -0.29 -18.40 -2.96
CA CYS A 89 0.19 -19.56 -2.21
C CYS A 89 0.50 -19.15 -0.76
N ASN A 90 0.43 -20.10 0.17
CA ASN A 90 0.92 -19.88 1.53
C ASN A 90 2.34 -20.47 1.67
N PRO A 91 3.39 -19.70 1.35
CA PRO A 91 4.75 -20.20 1.29
C PRO A 91 5.35 -20.39 2.68
N SER A 92 6.04 -21.50 2.88
CA SER A 92 6.77 -21.78 4.13
C SER A 92 8.16 -21.12 4.17
N LYS A 93 8.76 -20.81 3.01
CA LYS A 93 10.10 -20.24 2.92
C LYS A 93 10.13 -18.75 3.27
N TYR A 94 11.14 -18.38 4.06
CA TYR A 94 11.45 -16.98 4.33
C TYR A 94 12.33 -16.41 3.20
N PRO A 95 12.00 -15.20 2.70
CA PRO A 95 12.78 -14.57 1.65
C PRO A 95 14.09 -13.97 2.18
N PRO A 96 15.04 -13.64 1.28
CA PRO A 96 16.14 -12.74 1.56
C PRO A 96 15.67 -11.39 2.13
N LYS A 97 16.54 -10.70 2.90
CA LYS A 97 16.19 -9.43 3.57
C LYS A 97 15.73 -8.33 2.63
N ASP A 98 16.18 -8.33 1.38
CA ASP A 98 15.81 -7.33 0.38
C ASP A 98 14.30 -7.32 0.09
N TYR A 99 13.61 -8.46 0.21
CA TYR A 99 12.16 -8.50 0.04
C TYR A 99 11.42 -7.70 1.11
N TYR A 100 11.88 -7.76 2.36
CA TYR A 100 11.29 -6.96 3.45
C TYR A 100 11.53 -5.47 3.25
N ARG A 101 12.72 -5.10 2.70
CA ARG A 101 13.01 -3.72 2.31
C ARG A 101 12.05 -3.23 1.24
N LEU A 102 11.85 -4.00 0.16
CA LEU A 102 10.90 -3.66 -0.91
C LEU A 102 9.48 -3.47 -0.35
N VAL A 103 9.01 -4.38 0.50
CA VAL A 103 7.68 -4.26 1.12
C VAL A 103 7.60 -2.98 1.96
N ALA A 104 8.59 -2.71 2.81
CA ALA A 104 8.60 -1.50 3.64
C ALA A 104 8.61 -0.22 2.80
N GLU A 105 9.35 -0.19 1.69
CA GLU A 105 9.38 0.96 0.78
C GLU A 105 8.00 1.18 0.13
N GLU A 106 7.32 0.13 -0.36
CA GLU A 106 6.00 0.24 -0.98
C GLU A 106 4.89 0.63 0.02
N LEU A 107 5.07 0.37 1.31
CA LEU A 107 4.15 0.89 2.33
C LEU A 107 4.13 2.42 2.41
N TYR A 108 5.26 3.07 2.10
CA TYR A 108 5.38 4.53 2.09
C TYR A 108 5.09 5.14 0.72
N PHE A 109 5.56 4.51 -0.35
CA PHE A 109 5.47 5.04 -1.73
C PHE A 109 5.10 3.91 -2.68
N ARG A 110 3.83 3.82 -3.06
CA ARG A 110 3.37 2.89 -4.09
C ARG A 110 4.05 3.19 -5.43
N THR A 111 4.67 2.19 -6.02
CA THR A 111 5.12 2.25 -7.41
C THR A 111 3.93 2.43 -8.35
N ASN A 112 2.81 1.74 -8.07
CA ASN A 112 1.57 1.90 -8.81
C ASN A 112 0.35 1.67 -7.90
N SER A 113 -0.47 2.71 -7.69
CA SER A 113 -1.65 2.68 -6.82
C SER A 113 -2.92 2.13 -7.50
N GLU A 114 -2.86 1.70 -8.76
CA GLU A 114 -4.03 1.27 -9.53
C GLU A 114 -4.06 -0.23 -9.80
N VAL A 115 -2.90 -0.93 -9.73
CA VAL A 115 -2.84 -2.37 -9.99
C VAL A 115 -3.61 -3.15 -8.93
N LEU A 116 -4.52 -4.01 -9.38
CA LEU A 116 -5.37 -4.85 -8.52
C LEU A 116 -5.31 -6.34 -8.90
N TRP A 117 -4.88 -6.64 -10.13
CA TRP A 117 -4.78 -8.00 -10.64
C TRP A 117 -3.49 -8.19 -11.41
N TYR A 118 -2.90 -9.36 -11.32
CA TYR A 118 -1.85 -9.81 -12.23
C TYR A 118 -2.02 -11.28 -12.58
N ARG A 119 -1.48 -11.66 -13.71
CA ARG A 119 -1.37 -13.06 -14.13
C ARG A 119 -0.29 -13.22 -15.18
N THR A 120 0.15 -14.44 -15.39
CA THR A 120 1.07 -14.81 -16.46
C THR A 120 0.36 -14.95 -17.81
N LYS A 121 1.09 -14.77 -18.92
CA LYS A 121 0.70 -14.99 -20.32
C LYS A 121 -0.23 -13.95 -20.93
N LYS A 122 -1.17 -13.36 -20.21
CA LYS A 122 -2.12 -12.36 -20.73
C LYS A 122 -2.73 -11.52 -19.63
N TYR A 123 -3.29 -10.36 -19.97
CA TYR A 123 -4.04 -9.56 -19.03
C TYR A 123 -5.27 -10.31 -18.47
N HIS A 124 -5.63 -9.96 -17.28
CA HIS A 124 -6.84 -10.48 -16.64
C HIS A 124 -8.07 -9.97 -17.42
N LYS A 125 -9.14 -10.77 -17.44
CA LYS A 125 -10.43 -10.33 -18.05
C LYS A 125 -11.14 -9.25 -17.23
N TYR A 126 -10.71 -9.03 -16.00
CA TYR A 126 -11.21 -7.99 -15.09
C TYR A 126 -10.26 -6.80 -15.14
N GLY A 127 -10.81 -5.60 -15.08
CA GLY A 127 -10.05 -4.36 -15.06
C GLY A 127 -9.42 -3.97 -16.40
N VAL A 128 -8.73 -2.87 -16.40
CA VAL A 128 -8.06 -2.27 -17.54
C VAL A 128 -6.57 -2.67 -17.52
N PRO A 129 -5.99 -3.08 -18.66
CA PRO A 129 -4.54 -3.30 -18.75
C PRO A 129 -3.74 -2.06 -18.36
N ILE A 130 -2.76 -2.22 -17.46
CA ILE A 130 -1.87 -1.14 -17.01
C ILE A 130 -0.46 -1.34 -17.60
N ILE A 131 0.19 -2.45 -17.25
CA ILE A 131 1.57 -2.70 -17.63
C ILE A 131 1.86 -4.20 -17.74
N LYS A 132 2.72 -4.56 -18.68
CA LYS A 132 3.38 -5.86 -18.71
C LYS A 132 4.80 -5.69 -18.18
N GLU A 133 5.16 -6.46 -17.16
CA GLU A 133 6.52 -6.51 -16.61
C GLU A 133 6.97 -7.96 -16.41
N GLY A 134 8.07 -8.31 -17.05
CA GLY A 134 8.54 -9.70 -17.10
C GLY A 134 7.45 -10.64 -17.63
N ASP A 135 7.14 -11.68 -16.87
CA ASP A 135 6.11 -12.66 -17.20
C ASP A 135 4.70 -12.25 -16.72
N HIS A 136 4.58 -11.15 -15.98
CA HIS A 136 3.33 -10.69 -15.38
C HIS A 136 2.67 -9.59 -16.21
N TYR A 137 1.35 -9.67 -16.30
CA TYR A 137 0.45 -8.72 -16.95
C TYR A 137 -0.45 -8.12 -15.86
N PHE A 138 -0.22 -6.85 -15.54
CA PHE A 138 -0.91 -6.14 -14.46
C PHE A 138 -2.10 -5.35 -14.99
N SER A 139 -3.22 -5.44 -14.30
CA SER A 139 -4.46 -4.72 -14.60
C SER A 139 -4.97 -4.01 -13.35
N GLY A 140 -5.73 -2.93 -13.57
CA GLY A 140 -6.35 -2.13 -12.52
C GLY A 140 -7.78 -1.75 -12.84
N ARG A 141 -8.28 -0.71 -12.19
CA ARG A 141 -9.61 -0.15 -12.45
C ARG A 141 -9.68 0.61 -13.74
#